data_0f7e5a4d56d3690fb8d45d504e6b4d94
#
_entry.id   0f7e5a4d56d3690fb8d45d504e6b4d94
#
_cell.length_a   1.000
_cell.length_b   1.000
_cell.length_c   1.000
_cell.angle_alpha   90.00
_cell.angle_beta   90.00
_cell.angle_gamma   90.00
#
_symmetry.space_group_name_H-M   'P 1'
#
loop_
_entity.id
_entity.type
_entity.pdbx_description
1 polymer ?
#
loop_
_entity_poly.entity_id
_entity_poly.type
_entity_poly.pdbx_seq_one_letter_code
_entity_poly.pdbx_strand_id
1 'polypeptide(L)'
;MPSSFVAGVGKYLPQQVVTNNDLIKYMDTTDSWIQERTGIHERRFAHRTEETTTTMGVAAAQQAIERAGTTAQDIDFIIFATLSPDYYFPGCGVLLQRAMQMREIGALDIRNQCSGFLYALSVADQFIKSGMYKNILVVGSEKHSFGLDFTTRGRNISVIFGDGAGAVVLQATDEPGTGILSTHLHSDGNSAELLAMYNPGTHANHWADKNYAHFDQAEIGQMFMSHQMIDEAQNYPYMDGQSVFKKAVVKFPEVIMEALNKNGLTPADIHLLIPHQANLRISQFVQQKLQLADSQVYNNIQHYGNTTAASVPIALCEAWEKGMIQRLTTTRIMKLLYASLISASKRLL
;
A
#
# COMPACT_ATOMS: atom_id res chain seq x y z
N MET A 1 21.88 -17.84 8.98
CA MET A 1 21.51 -16.87 7.93
C MET A 1 21.11 -15.58 8.65
N PRO A 2 21.53 -14.43 8.17
CA PRO A 2 21.13 -13.16 8.78
C PRO A 2 19.62 -13.00 8.77
N SER A 3 19.09 -12.23 9.69
CA SER A 3 17.71 -11.73 9.67
C SER A 3 17.68 -10.32 9.13
N SER A 4 16.52 -9.83 8.70
CA SER A 4 16.33 -8.43 8.32
C SER A 4 15.51 -7.71 9.39
N PHE A 5 15.85 -6.46 9.71
CA PHE A 5 15.09 -5.63 10.62
C PHE A 5 14.84 -4.24 10.04
N VAL A 6 13.81 -3.57 10.53
CA VAL A 6 13.51 -2.18 10.16
C VAL A 6 14.43 -1.26 10.95
N ALA A 7 15.47 -0.74 10.29
CA ALA A 7 16.45 0.15 10.89
C ALA A 7 15.98 1.61 10.93
N GLY A 8 15.20 2.05 9.95
CA GLY A 8 14.65 3.38 9.88
C GLY A 8 13.32 3.42 9.17
N VAL A 9 12.51 4.41 9.53
CA VAL A 9 11.16 4.64 8.99
C VAL A 9 11.01 6.10 8.56
N GLY A 10 10.24 6.36 7.52
CA GLY A 10 9.95 7.71 7.06
C GLY A 10 8.57 7.80 6.44
N LYS A 11 8.02 9.00 6.41
CA LYS A 11 6.74 9.28 5.74
C LYS A 11 6.75 10.64 5.07
N TYR A 12 5.88 10.79 4.10
CA TYR A 12 5.52 12.08 3.54
C TYR A 12 4.00 12.14 3.36
N LEU A 13 3.43 13.23 3.80
CA LEU A 13 2.01 13.53 3.68
C LEU A 13 1.87 14.90 3.02
N PRO A 14 1.14 15.00 1.89
CA PRO A 14 0.88 16.29 1.26
C PRO A 14 0.25 17.29 2.24
N GLN A 15 0.55 18.56 2.07
CA GLN A 15 0.04 19.60 2.98
C GLN A 15 -1.45 19.89 2.78
N GLN A 16 -1.98 19.70 1.58
CA GLN A 16 -3.38 19.96 1.29
C GLN A 16 -4.28 18.95 1.99
N VAL A 17 -5.01 19.42 3.00
CA VAL A 17 -6.08 18.69 3.66
C VAL A 17 -7.36 18.83 2.83
N VAL A 18 -8.01 17.71 2.53
CA VAL A 18 -9.30 17.65 1.85
C VAL A 18 -10.28 16.96 2.77
N THR A 19 -11.24 17.71 3.28
CA THR A 19 -12.30 17.23 4.17
C THR A 19 -13.42 16.54 3.38
N ASN A 20 -14.29 15.81 4.07
CA ASN A 20 -15.51 15.28 3.44
C ASN A 20 -16.40 16.41 2.90
N ASN A 21 -16.45 17.56 3.58
CA ASN A 21 -17.21 18.73 3.13
C ASN A 21 -16.66 19.35 1.83
N ASP A 22 -15.36 19.19 1.56
CA ASP A 22 -14.80 19.62 0.28
C ASP A 22 -15.26 18.74 -0.87
N LEU A 23 -15.46 17.44 -0.64
CA LEU A 23 -15.92 16.49 -1.65
C LEU A 23 -17.41 16.68 -2.01
N ILE A 24 -18.24 17.18 -1.09
CA ILE A 24 -19.67 17.48 -1.33
C ILE A 24 -19.84 18.48 -2.49
N LYS A 25 -18.84 19.31 -2.74
CA LYS A 25 -18.87 20.29 -3.85
C LYS A 25 -18.88 19.62 -5.24
N TYR A 26 -18.45 18.35 -5.32
CA TYR A 26 -18.23 17.64 -6.59
C TYR A 26 -19.14 16.44 -6.78
N MET A 27 -19.70 15.88 -5.71
CA MET A 27 -20.47 14.63 -5.76
C MET A 27 -21.61 14.64 -4.73
N ASP A 28 -22.68 13.93 -5.02
CA ASP A 28 -23.82 13.74 -4.12
C ASP A 28 -23.46 12.80 -2.96
N THR A 29 -22.95 13.39 -1.89
CA THR A 29 -22.52 12.69 -0.67
C THR A 29 -22.69 13.61 0.56
N THR A 30 -22.45 13.09 1.75
CA THR A 30 -22.43 13.87 3.00
C THR A 30 -21.27 13.42 3.87
N ASP A 31 -20.82 14.28 4.78
CA ASP A 31 -19.79 13.94 5.76
C ASP A 31 -20.18 12.72 6.60
N SER A 32 -21.40 12.68 7.11
CA SER A 32 -21.93 11.54 7.88
C SER A 32 -21.93 10.24 7.06
N TRP A 33 -22.37 10.32 5.79
CA TRP A 33 -22.39 9.16 4.90
C TRP A 33 -20.99 8.54 4.70
N ILE A 34 -19.96 9.39 4.54
CA ILE A 34 -18.57 8.95 4.39
C ILE A 34 -18.05 8.36 5.70
N GLN A 35 -18.22 9.06 6.81
CA GLN A 35 -17.73 8.61 8.12
C GLN A 35 -18.36 7.28 8.56
N GLU A 36 -19.68 7.13 8.45
CA GLU A 36 -20.38 5.90 8.82
C GLU A 36 -19.90 4.67 8.04
N ARG A 37 -19.51 4.86 6.77
CA ARG A 37 -19.08 3.76 5.89
C ARG A 37 -17.62 3.44 5.96
N THR A 38 -16.78 4.43 6.24
CA THR A 38 -15.33 4.31 6.08
C THR A 38 -14.54 4.66 7.33
N GLY A 39 -15.09 5.50 8.20
CA GLY A 39 -14.40 6.13 9.31
C GLY A 39 -13.49 7.30 8.90
N ILE A 40 -13.52 7.75 7.64
CA ILE A 40 -12.66 8.80 7.11
C ILE A 40 -13.29 10.17 7.35
N HIS A 41 -12.52 11.09 7.95
CA HIS A 41 -12.90 12.50 8.17
C HIS A 41 -12.27 13.41 7.12
N GLU A 42 -11.00 13.13 6.80
CA GLU A 42 -10.20 13.90 5.85
C GLU A 42 -9.17 13.00 5.16
N ARG A 43 -8.57 13.52 4.11
CA ARG A 43 -7.43 12.91 3.42
C ARG A 43 -6.46 13.98 2.98
N ARG A 44 -5.33 13.57 2.44
CA ARG A 44 -4.35 14.47 1.86
C ARG A 44 -4.35 14.29 0.35
N PHE A 45 -4.31 15.39 -0.38
CA PHE A 45 -4.12 15.38 -1.83
C PHE A 45 -2.82 16.10 -2.19
N ALA A 46 -2.03 15.45 -3.01
CA ALA A 46 -0.79 15.98 -3.52
C ALA A 46 -1.02 17.17 -4.45
N HIS A 47 -0.13 18.15 -4.40
CA HIS A 47 -0.16 19.25 -5.34
C HIS A 47 -0.11 18.75 -6.78
N ARG A 48 -0.96 19.30 -7.64
CA ARG A 48 -1.23 18.71 -8.96
C ARG A 48 0.02 18.57 -9.83
N THR A 49 0.91 19.56 -9.80
CA THR A 49 2.07 19.67 -10.69
C THR A 49 3.41 19.53 -9.99
N GLU A 50 3.49 19.75 -8.68
CA GLU A 50 4.75 19.81 -7.94
C GLU A 50 5.07 18.50 -7.22
N GLU A 51 4.04 17.78 -6.79
CA GLU A 51 4.20 16.52 -6.07
C GLU A 51 3.84 15.34 -6.98
N THR A 52 4.75 14.42 -7.11
CA THR A 52 4.55 13.15 -7.84
C THR A 52 4.71 11.97 -6.89
N THR A 53 4.34 10.78 -7.33
CA THR A 53 4.55 9.56 -6.56
C THR A 53 6.03 9.38 -6.20
N THR A 54 6.94 9.68 -7.14
CA THR A 54 8.38 9.63 -6.89
C THR A 54 8.82 10.70 -5.89
N THR A 55 8.42 11.96 -6.03
CA THR A 55 8.90 13.04 -5.13
C THR A 55 8.42 12.84 -3.70
N MET A 56 7.20 12.37 -3.49
CA MET A 56 6.71 11.97 -2.16
C MET A 56 7.52 10.79 -1.60
N GLY A 57 7.81 9.79 -2.44
CA GLY A 57 8.65 8.65 -2.08
C GLY A 57 10.06 9.06 -1.67
N VAL A 58 10.68 10.02 -2.37
CA VAL A 58 12.00 10.59 -2.03
C VAL A 58 11.98 11.22 -0.64
N ALA A 59 10.97 12.04 -0.34
CA ALA A 59 10.87 12.69 0.97
C ALA A 59 10.73 11.68 2.12
N ALA A 60 9.94 10.63 1.93
CA ALA A 60 9.81 9.54 2.89
C ALA A 60 11.12 8.73 3.02
N ALA A 61 11.80 8.45 1.90
CA ALA A 61 13.05 7.71 1.85
C ALA A 61 14.18 8.45 2.57
N GLN A 62 14.30 9.77 2.40
CA GLN A 62 15.28 10.59 3.09
C GLN A 62 15.18 10.46 4.61
N GLN A 63 13.96 10.56 5.16
CA GLN A 63 13.73 10.36 6.59
C GLN A 63 14.09 8.94 7.04
N ALA A 64 13.72 7.93 6.26
CA ALA A 64 13.99 6.53 6.62
C ALA A 64 15.50 6.25 6.65
N ILE A 65 16.26 6.76 5.68
CA ILE A 65 17.72 6.63 5.59
C ILE A 65 18.40 7.34 6.76
N GLU A 66 18.01 8.59 7.06
CA GLU A 66 18.52 9.35 8.18
C GLU A 66 18.29 8.63 9.52
N ARG A 67 17.06 8.14 9.74
CA ARG A 67 16.69 7.42 10.97
C ARG A 67 17.33 6.03 11.08
N ALA A 68 17.72 5.44 9.98
CA ALA A 68 18.51 4.20 9.96
C ALA A 68 19.99 4.45 10.30
N GLY A 69 20.43 5.71 10.38
CA GLY A 69 21.83 6.06 10.63
C GLY A 69 22.75 5.68 9.47
N THR A 70 22.25 5.74 8.23
CA THR A 70 22.96 5.38 7.00
C THR A 70 22.85 6.48 5.96
N THR A 71 23.43 6.32 4.80
CA THR A 71 23.37 7.27 3.70
C THR A 71 22.74 6.65 2.45
N ALA A 72 22.34 7.49 1.50
CA ALA A 72 21.83 7.02 0.21
C ALA A 72 22.86 6.17 -0.57
N GLN A 73 24.15 6.40 -0.33
CA GLN A 73 25.24 5.65 -0.97
C GLN A 73 25.43 4.24 -0.37
N ASP A 74 24.93 4.01 0.84
CA ASP A 74 25.03 2.71 1.52
C ASP A 74 23.87 1.77 1.16
N ILE A 75 22.84 2.25 0.48
CA ILE A 75 21.72 1.44 0.02
C ILE A 75 22.18 0.54 -1.12
N ASP A 76 21.89 -0.76 -1.01
CA ASP A 76 22.28 -1.78 -1.97
C ASP A 76 21.20 -2.06 -3.03
N PHE A 77 19.93 -1.85 -2.67
CA PHE A 77 18.80 -2.16 -3.54
C PHE A 77 17.59 -1.31 -3.17
N ILE A 78 16.75 -0.99 -4.16
CA ILE A 78 15.47 -0.27 -3.97
C ILE A 78 14.32 -1.18 -4.36
N ILE A 79 13.27 -1.22 -3.51
CA ILE A 79 11.98 -1.80 -3.89
C ILE A 79 10.91 -0.74 -3.73
N PHE A 80 10.24 -0.39 -4.82
CA PHE A 80 9.24 0.66 -4.86
C PHE A 80 7.86 0.06 -5.16
N ALA A 81 6.94 0.16 -4.21
CA ALA A 81 5.57 -0.34 -4.34
C ALA A 81 4.61 0.82 -4.66
N THR A 82 4.00 0.77 -5.84
CA THR A 82 2.98 1.73 -6.26
C THR A 82 2.05 1.16 -7.33
N LEU A 83 0.81 1.64 -7.37
CA LEU A 83 -0.11 1.43 -8.50
C LEU A 83 -0.35 2.71 -9.31
N SER A 84 0.15 3.85 -8.80
CA SER A 84 0.03 5.17 -9.42
C SER A 84 1.41 5.76 -9.77
N PRO A 85 2.18 5.10 -10.65
CA PRO A 85 3.53 5.53 -10.98
C PRO A 85 3.53 6.86 -11.77
N ASP A 86 4.65 7.58 -11.71
CA ASP A 86 4.85 8.84 -12.46
C ASP A 86 4.75 8.61 -13.98
N TYR A 87 5.27 7.50 -14.45
CA TYR A 87 5.22 7.07 -15.85
C TYR A 87 4.69 5.65 -15.95
N TYR A 88 4.09 5.29 -17.09
CA TYR A 88 3.72 3.92 -17.36
C TYR A 88 4.97 2.99 -17.31
N PHE A 89 6.07 3.45 -17.84
CA PHE A 89 7.43 2.96 -17.66
C PHE A 89 8.43 4.11 -17.95
N PRO A 90 9.65 4.14 -17.36
CA PRO A 90 10.19 3.22 -16.37
C PRO A 90 9.51 3.37 -15.01
N GLY A 91 9.81 2.46 -14.07
CA GLY A 91 9.28 2.49 -12.72
C GLY A 91 9.78 3.64 -11.85
N CYS A 92 9.11 3.86 -10.72
CA CYS A 92 9.46 4.93 -9.77
C CYS A 92 10.78 4.65 -9.02
N GLY A 93 11.19 3.39 -8.90
CA GLY A 93 12.44 3.02 -8.21
C GLY A 93 13.67 3.63 -8.88
N VAL A 94 13.76 3.61 -10.21
CA VAL A 94 14.88 4.23 -10.93
C VAL A 94 14.78 5.76 -10.92
N LEU A 95 13.58 6.33 -10.87
CA LEU A 95 13.38 7.77 -10.74
C LEU A 95 13.82 8.26 -9.37
N LEU A 96 13.52 7.52 -8.31
CA LEU A 96 13.97 7.78 -6.94
C LEU A 96 15.50 7.68 -6.85
N GLN A 97 16.11 6.62 -7.43
CA GLN A 97 17.57 6.47 -7.49
C GLN A 97 18.24 7.73 -8.06
N ARG A 98 17.74 8.22 -9.20
CA ARG A 98 18.23 9.43 -9.86
C ARG A 98 18.04 10.66 -8.97
N ALA A 99 16.84 10.85 -8.41
CA ALA A 99 16.50 12.02 -7.59
C ALA A 99 17.35 12.12 -6.33
N MET A 100 17.71 10.97 -5.74
CA MET A 100 18.57 10.89 -4.54
C MET A 100 20.06 10.77 -4.87
N GLN A 101 20.43 10.84 -6.16
CA GLN A 101 21.83 10.75 -6.63
C GLN A 101 22.56 9.50 -6.06
N MET A 102 21.84 8.39 -5.98
CA MET A 102 22.43 7.12 -5.52
C MET A 102 23.39 6.56 -6.56
N ARG A 103 24.31 5.71 -6.10
CA ARG A 103 25.16 4.91 -7.00
C ARG A 103 24.32 4.00 -7.91
N GLU A 104 24.90 3.40 -8.91
CA GLU A 104 24.21 2.40 -9.75
C GLU A 104 23.91 1.14 -8.94
N ILE A 105 22.64 0.98 -8.60
CA ILE A 105 22.10 -0.16 -7.85
C ILE A 105 20.84 -0.70 -8.52
N GLY A 106 20.43 -1.93 -8.16
CA GLY A 106 19.18 -2.50 -8.63
C GLY A 106 17.97 -1.76 -8.06
N ALA A 107 16.93 -1.60 -8.89
CA ALA A 107 15.65 -1.08 -8.48
C ALA A 107 14.53 -1.97 -9.04
N LEU A 108 13.60 -2.38 -8.19
CA LEU A 108 12.45 -3.20 -8.50
C LEU A 108 11.16 -2.44 -8.15
N ASP A 109 10.30 -2.24 -9.14
CA ASP A 109 8.97 -1.73 -8.89
C ASP A 109 7.96 -2.87 -8.75
N ILE A 110 7.11 -2.80 -7.73
CA ILE A 110 6.05 -3.77 -7.46
C ILE A 110 4.70 -3.09 -7.60
N ARG A 111 3.87 -3.59 -8.52
CA ARG A 111 2.48 -3.18 -8.67
C ARG A 111 1.57 -4.24 -8.09
N ASN A 112 1.34 -4.19 -6.78
CA ASN A 112 0.49 -5.14 -6.07
C ASN A 112 -0.49 -4.45 -5.11
N GLN A 113 -1.00 -3.30 -5.52
CA GLN A 113 -2.02 -2.49 -4.85
C GLN A 113 -1.75 -2.33 -3.34
N CYS A 114 -2.79 -2.48 -2.53
CA CYS A 114 -2.73 -2.31 -1.07
C CYS A 114 -1.72 -3.23 -0.36
N SER A 115 -1.41 -4.39 -0.93
CA SER A 115 -0.41 -5.33 -0.39
C SER A 115 1.01 -5.08 -0.88
N GLY A 116 1.19 -4.13 -1.81
CA GLY A 116 2.49 -3.89 -2.47
C GLY A 116 3.65 -3.71 -1.51
N PHE A 117 3.44 -2.95 -0.42
CA PHE A 117 4.48 -2.76 0.59
C PHE A 117 4.89 -4.06 1.30
N LEU A 118 3.93 -4.95 1.59
CA LEU A 118 4.25 -6.23 2.25
C LEU A 118 4.93 -7.22 1.31
N TYR A 119 4.54 -7.23 0.03
CA TYR A 119 5.28 -7.97 -0.98
C TYR A 119 6.70 -7.44 -1.12
N ALA A 120 6.87 -6.12 -1.13
CA ALA A 120 8.18 -5.47 -1.15
C ALA A 120 9.04 -5.84 0.07
N LEU A 121 8.45 -5.84 1.29
CA LEU A 121 9.13 -6.29 2.51
C LEU A 121 9.53 -7.76 2.42
N SER A 122 8.65 -8.63 1.89
CA SER A 122 8.95 -10.06 1.74
C SER A 122 10.13 -10.29 0.79
N VAL A 123 10.17 -9.60 -0.33
CA VAL A 123 11.29 -9.69 -1.29
C VAL A 123 12.58 -9.18 -0.64
N ALA A 124 12.52 -8.02 0.02
CA ALA A 124 13.68 -7.43 0.69
C ALA A 124 14.23 -8.35 1.80
N ASP A 125 13.34 -8.93 2.61
CA ASP A 125 13.71 -9.88 3.67
C ASP A 125 14.46 -11.10 3.09
N GLN A 126 13.97 -11.66 1.98
CA GLN A 126 14.63 -12.81 1.35
C GLN A 126 15.96 -12.43 0.70
N PHE A 127 16.09 -11.25 0.12
CA PHE A 127 17.37 -10.77 -0.41
C PHE A 127 18.41 -10.59 0.71
N ILE A 128 18.00 -10.09 1.88
CA ILE A 128 18.88 -9.98 3.04
C ILE A 128 19.23 -11.36 3.59
N LYS A 129 18.23 -12.23 3.80
CA LYS A 129 18.45 -13.60 4.32
C LYS A 129 19.33 -14.46 3.43
N SER A 130 19.27 -14.26 2.11
CA SER A 130 20.16 -14.94 1.16
C SER A 130 21.60 -14.40 1.17
N GLY A 131 21.85 -13.27 1.86
CA GLY A 131 23.15 -12.58 1.87
C GLY A 131 23.45 -11.77 0.61
N MET A 132 22.45 -11.59 -0.30
CA MET A 132 22.64 -10.85 -1.55
C MET A 132 22.85 -9.36 -1.29
N TYR A 133 22.11 -8.78 -0.37
CA TYR A 133 22.19 -7.37 0.02
C TYR A 133 22.14 -7.19 1.53
N LYS A 134 22.62 -6.04 2.02
CA LYS A 134 22.66 -5.72 3.47
C LYS A 134 21.72 -4.58 3.84
N ASN A 135 21.57 -3.60 2.96
CA ASN A 135 20.76 -2.40 3.18
C ASN A 135 19.77 -2.24 2.02
N ILE A 136 18.48 -2.42 2.27
CA ILE A 136 17.44 -2.31 1.24
C ILE A 136 16.47 -1.21 1.61
N LEU A 137 16.26 -0.27 0.70
CA LEU A 137 15.22 0.75 0.81
C LEU A 137 13.92 0.21 0.23
N VAL A 138 12.85 0.19 1.04
CA VAL A 138 11.51 -0.21 0.63
C VAL A 138 10.59 1.00 0.75
N VAL A 139 9.94 1.37 -0.35
CA VAL A 139 9.07 2.54 -0.45
C VAL A 139 7.67 2.11 -0.87
N GLY A 140 6.64 2.65 -0.22
CA GLY A 140 5.27 2.64 -0.68
C GLY A 140 4.80 4.08 -0.89
N SER A 141 4.40 4.45 -2.10
CA SER A 141 3.98 5.83 -2.41
C SER A 141 2.85 5.84 -3.42
N GLU A 142 1.85 6.69 -3.20
CA GLU A 142 0.65 6.74 -4.05
C GLU A 142 0.13 8.16 -4.23
N LYS A 143 -0.26 8.47 -5.46
CA LYS A 143 -0.98 9.70 -5.83
C LYS A 143 -2.31 9.35 -6.48
N HIS A 144 -3.31 9.01 -5.65
CA HIS A 144 -4.63 8.60 -6.11
C HIS A 144 -5.46 9.77 -6.63
N SER A 145 -5.31 10.96 -6.04
CA SER A 145 -6.06 12.16 -6.41
C SER A 145 -6.00 12.50 -7.89
N PHE A 146 -4.96 12.03 -8.58
CA PHE A 146 -4.79 12.22 -10.02
C PHE A 146 -5.74 11.37 -10.88
N GLY A 147 -6.11 10.16 -10.43
CA GLY A 147 -6.83 9.16 -11.21
C GLY A 147 -8.22 8.79 -10.65
N LEU A 148 -8.84 9.65 -9.83
CA LEU A 148 -10.16 9.39 -9.24
C LEU A 148 -11.26 10.16 -9.99
N ASP A 149 -12.43 9.54 -10.11
CA ASP A 149 -13.65 10.20 -10.63
C ASP A 149 -14.33 11.00 -9.52
N PHE A 150 -14.13 12.31 -9.51
CA PHE A 150 -14.75 13.24 -8.55
C PHE A 150 -16.18 13.66 -8.94
N THR A 151 -16.89 12.85 -9.70
CA THR A 151 -18.33 13.01 -9.94
C THR A 151 -19.15 12.08 -9.03
N THR A 152 -20.48 12.24 -9.04
CA THR A 152 -21.38 11.34 -8.27
C THR A 152 -21.23 9.87 -8.68
N ARG A 153 -20.87 9.59 -9.93
CA ARG A 153 -20.58 8.23 -10.42
C ARG A 153 -19.45 7.58 -9.63
N GLY A 154 -18.35 8.33 -9.36
CA GLY A 154 -17.17 7.82 -8.66
C GLY A 154 -17.25 7.85 -7.14
N ARG A 155 -18.32 8.39 -6.53
CA ARG A 155 -18.37 8.66 -5.09
C ARG A 155 -18.04 7.48 -4.18
N ASN A 156 -18.42 6.25 -4.58
CA ASN A 156 -18.19 5.04 -3.77
C ASN A 156 -16.70 4.69 -3.60
N ILE A 157 -15.85 5.26 -4.44
CA ILE A 157 -14.41 5.03 -4.49
C ILE A 157 -13.64 6.30 -4.12
N SER A 158 -13.98 7.43 -4.77
CA SER A 158 -13.19 8.67 -4.65
C SER A 158 -13.19 9.27 -3.25
N VAL A 159 -14.20 8.95 -2.42
CA VAL A 159 -14.24 9.36 -1.02
C VAL A 159 -13.31 8.57 -0.11
N ILE A 160 -12.74 7.46 -0.59
CA ILE A 160 -11.93 6.54 0.24
C ILE A 160 -10.45 6.90 0.19
N PHE A 161 -9.93 7.22 -1.00
CA PHE A 161 -8.50 7.30 -1.24
C PHE A 161 -7.88 8.65 -0.87
N GLY A 162 -6.61 8.61 -0.48
CA GLY A 162 -5.75 9.76 -0.27
C GLY A 162 -4.34 9.52 -0.81
N ASP A 163 -3.53 10.56 -0.82
CA ASP A 163 -2.15 10.55 -1.31
C ASP A 163 -1.15 10.52 -0.15
N GLY A 164 0.02 9.96 -0.38
CA GLY A 164 1.11 9.96 0.57
C GLY A 164 2.16 8.91 0.27
N ALA A 165 3.25 8.96 1.02
CA ALA A 165 4.35 8.01 0.93
C ALA A 165 4.83 7.58 2.30
N GLY A 166 5.30 6.35 2.39
CA GLY A 166 6.05 5.84 3.53
C GLY A 166 7.21 4.97 3.06
N ALA A 167 8.28 4.96 3.83
CA ALA A 167 9.47 4.21 3.50
C ALA A 167 10.09 3.55 4.73
N VAL A 168 10.78 2.45 4.51
CA VAL A 168 11.64 1.83 5.52
C VAL A 168 12.99 1.45 4.93
N VAL A 169 14.02 1.49 5.77
CA VAL A 169 15.30 0.84 5.48
C VAL A 169 15.35 -0.46 6.23
N LEU A 170 15.51 -1.58 5.51
CA LEU A 170 15.82 -2.87 6.09
C LEU A 170 17.33 -3.06 6.12
N GLN A 171 17.84 -3.53 7.25
CA GLN A 171 19.25 -3.90 7.43
C GLN A 171 19.39 -5.33 7.88
N ALA A 172 20.52 -5.94 7.53
CA ALA A 172 20.89 -7.27 8.01
C ALA A 172 21.27 -7.25 9.49
N THR A 173 20.88 -8.30 10.22
CA THR A 173 21.30 -8.52 11.61
C THR A 173 21.56 -10.00 11.86
N ASP A 174 22.57 -10.27 12.68
CA ASP A 174 22.87 -11.63 13.16
C ASP A 174 22.27 -11.91 14.55
N GLU A 175 21.54 -10.93 15.13
CA GLU A 175 20.90 -11.09 16.45
C GLU A 175 19.72 -12.09 16.36
N PRO A 176 19.77 -13.22 17.10
CA PRO A 176 18.71 -14.22 17.06
C PRO A 176 17.36 -13.68 17.56
N GLY A 177 16.29 -13.99 16.84
CA GLY A 177 14.93 -13.67 17.24
C GLY A 177 14.53 -12.21 17.01
N THR A 178 15.33 -11.42 16.31
CA THR A 178 15.03 -10.04 15.91
C THR A 178 14.63 -9.94 14.45
N GLY A 179 13.89 -8.88 14.11
CA GLY A 179 13.55 -8.54 12.74
C GLY A 179 12.29 -9.22 12.20
N ILE A 180 12.21 -9.41 10.89
CA ILE A 180 11.06 -10.02 10.21
C ILE A 180 11.07 -11.53 10.45
N LEU A 181 10.13 -12.00 11.26
CA LEU A 181 10.04 -13.41 11.63
C LEU A 181 9.54 -14.26 10.46
N SER A 182 8.47 -13.85 9.81
CA SER A 182 7.91 -14.51 8.62
C SER A 182 7.04 -13.56 7.82
N THR A 183 6.85 -13.89 6.54
CA THR A 183 5.94 -13.19 5.62
C THR A 183 4.92 -14.18 5.05
N HIS A 184 3.66 -13.76 4.95
CA HIS A 184 2.54 -14.60 4.51
C HIS A 184 1.78 -13.87 3.41
N LEU A 185 1.94 -14.35 2.19
CA LEU A 185 1.41 -13.74 0.97
C LEU A 185 0.45 -14.70 0.28
N HIS A 186 -0.73 -14.21 -0.06
CA HIS A 186 -1.78 -15.00 -0.72
C HIS A 186 -2.40 -14.23 -1.86
N SER A 187 -2.94 -14.94 -2.86
CA SER A 187 -3.65 -14.39 -4.01
C SER A 187 -4.91 -15.20 -4.34
N ASP A 188 -6.00 -14.51 -4.73
CA ASP A 188 -7.24 -15.11 -5.24
C ASP A 188 -7.64 -14.48 -6.57
N GLY A 189 -7.18 -15.05 -7.66
CA GLY A 189 -7.52 -14.57 -8.99
C GLY A 189 -9.02 -14.65 -9.34
N ASN A 190 -9.82 -15.46 -8.63
CA ASN A 190 -11.26 -15.52 -8.83
C ASN A 190 -12.02 -14.28 -8.35
N SER A 191 -11.32 -13.34 -7.77
CA SER A 191 -11.88 -12.09 -7.22
C SER A 191 -11.22 -10.85 -7.80
N ALA A 192 -10.49 -11.00 -8.89
CA ALA A 192 -9.73 -9.91 -9.50
C ALA A 192 -10.62 -8.71 -9.87
N GLU A 193 -11.80 -8.96 -10.40
CA GLU A 193 -12.72 -7.93 -10.88
C GLU A 193 -13.50 -7.23 -9.75
N LEU A 194 -13.39 -7.68 -8.49
CA LEU A 194 -14.05 -7.00 -7.36
C LEU A 194 -13.46 -5.62 -7.07
N LEU A 195 -12.20 -5.41 -7.42
CA LEU A 195 -11.51 -4.13 -7.37
C LEU A 195 -10.49 -4.06 -8.49
N ALA A 196 -10.83 -3.37 -9.56
CA ALA A 196 -10.04 -3.34 -10.78
C ALA A 196 -10.10 -1.96 -11.46
N MET A 197 -9.06 -1.65 -12.22
CA MET A 197 -9.03 -0.59 -13.21
C MET A 197 -8.66 -1.24 -14.53
N TYR A 198 -9.58 -1.22 -15.48
CA TYR A 198 -9.43 -2.00 -16.72
C TYR A 198 -8.50 -1.33 -17.72
N ASN A 199 -8.50 -0.01 -17.76
CA ASN A 199 -7.70 0.77 -18.71
C ASN A 199 -6.82 1.83 -18.01
N PRO A 200 -5.63 2.10 -18.55
CA PRO A 200 -5.02 1.47 -19.73
C PRO A 200 -4.57 0.03 -19.46
N GLY A 201 -4.84 -0.86 -20.40
CA GLY A 201 -4.47 -2.28 -20.29
C GLY A 201 -4.58 -3.00 -21.62
N THR A 202 -4.05 -4.22 -21.68
CA THR A 202 -4.14 -5.09 -22.85
C THR A 202 -5.45 -5.89 -22.90
N HIS A 203 -6.31 -5.74 -21.91
CA HIS A 203 -7.60 -6.41 -21.81
C HIS A 203 -8.67 -5.65 -22.63
N ALA A 204 -8.44 -5.53 -23.93
CA ALA A 204 -9.32 -4.79 -24.83
C ALA A 204 -10.73 -5.39 -24.96
N ASN A 205 -10.90 -6.68 -24.63
CA ASN A 205 -12.09 -7.43 -24.99
C ASN A 205 -13.19 -7.50 -23.93
N HIS A 206 -13.01 -6.90 -22.77
CA HIS A 206 -14.05 -6.98 -21.73
C HIS A 206 -15.31 -6.18 -22.11
N TRP A 207 -15.14 -5.17 -22.96
CA TRP A 207 -16.19 -4.23 -23.38
C TRP A 207 -16.33 -4.14 -24.91
N ALA A 208 -15.36 -4.68 -25.65
CA ALA A 208 -15.44 -4.72 -27.10
C ALA A 208 -16.49 -5.76 -27.51
N ASP A 209 -17.35 -5.39 -28.44
CA ASP A 209 -18.24 -6.31 -29.12
C ASP A 209 -17.44 -7.54 -29.56
N LYS A 210 -18.02 -8.75 -29.41
CA LYS A 210 -17.38 -10.07 -29.67
C LYS A 210 -16.90 -10.27 -31.11
N ASN A 211 -16.99 -9.23 -31.93
CA ASN A 211 -16.65 -9.21 -33.35
C ASN A 211 -15.26 -8.64 -33.67
N TYR A 212 -14.40 -8.37 -32.69
CA TYR A 212 -13.00 -7.94 -32.94
C TYR A 212 -12.14 -9.10 -33.51
N ALA A 213 -12.56 -9.64 -34.64
CA ALA A 213 -11.78 -10.65 -35.38
C ALA A 213 -10.78 -10.04 -36.37
N HIS A 214 -10.83 -8.73 -36.63
CA HIS A 214 -10.04 -8.08 -37.67
C HIS A 214 -9.34 -6.83 -37.14
N PHE A 215 -8.01 -6.73 -37.38
CA PHE A 215 -7.24 -5.52 -37.17
C PHE A 215 -7.68 -4.47 -38.22
N ASP A 216 -8.47 -3.49 -37.81
CA ASP A 216 -8.62 -2.27 -38.57
C ASP A 216 -7.46 -1.33 -38.17
N GLN A 217 -6.68 -0.86 -39.15
CA GLN A 217 -5.57 0.07 -38.94
C GLN A 217 -6.01 1.37 -38.24
N ALA A 218 -7.25 1.81 -38.43
CA ALA A 218 -7.80 2.99 -37.77
C ALA A 218 -8.02 2.78 -36.27
N GLU A 219 -8.16 1.53 -35.80
CA GLU A 219 -8.42 1.18 -34.41
C GLU A 219 -7.15 0.78 -33.63
N ILE A 220 -6.07 0.41 -34.31
CA ILE A 220 -4.81 -0.03 -33.66
C ILE A 220 -4.29 1.01 -32.68
N GLY A 221 -4.37 2.30 -33.01
CA GLY A 221 -3.94 3.37 -32.11
C GLY A 221 -4.89 3.63 -30.92
N GLN A 222 -6.09 3.08 -30.94
CA GLN A 222 -7.12 3.29 -29.89
C GLN A 222 -7.23 2.12 -28.92
N MET A 223 -6.56 1.01 -29.15
CA MET A 223 -6.71 -0.20 -28.31
C MET A 223 -6.15 -0.01 -26.89
N PHE A 224 -5.18 0.87 -26.69
CA PHE A 224 -4.64 1.17 -25.37
C PHE A 224 -5.56 2.11 -24.56
N MET A 225 -6.17 3.10 -25.21
CA MET A 225 -7.15 4.02 -24.65
C MET A 225 -7.95 4.65 -25.79
N SER A 226 -9.26 4.39 -25.86
CA SER A 226 -10.16 5.02 -26.83
C SER A 226 -11.01 6.11 -26.19
N HIS A 227 -11.60 7.00 -27.01
CA HIS A 227 -12.58 7.98 -26.52
C HIS A 227 -13.76 7.29 -25.86
N GLN A 228 -14.26 6.19 -26.43
CA GLN A 228 -15.35 5.41 -25.84
C GLN A 228 -14.98 4.89 -24.43
N MET A 229 -13.77 4.37 -24.22
CA MET A 229 -13.30 3.91 -22.91
C MET A 229 -13.30 5.04 -21.87
N ILE A 230 -12.96 6.26 -22.30
CA ILE A 230 -12.99 7.45 -21.43
C ILE A 230 -14.44 7.84 -21.12
N ASP A 231 -15.31 7.89 -22.11
CA ASP A 231 -16.73 8.25 -21.95
C ASP A 231 -17.48 7.26 -21.06
N GLU A 232 -17.13 5.98 -21.15
CA GLU A 232 -17.64 4.91 -20.29
C GLU A 232 -16.94 4.83 -18.92
N ALA A 233 -15.99 5.74 -18.63
CA ALA A 233 -15.24 5.77 -17.38
C ALA A 233 -14.38 4.54 -17.07
N GLN A 234 -13.97 3.79 -18.08
CA GLN A 234 -13.16 2.58 -17.93
C GLN A 234 -11.73 2.88 -17.46
N ASN A 235 -11.29 4.14 -17.52
CA ASN A 235 -10.03 4.66 -17.01
C ASN A 235 -10.07 5.01 -15.50
N TYR A 236 -11.18 4.74 -14.84
CA TYR A 236 -11.31 4.88 -13.38
C TYR A 236 -11.42 3.53 -12.69
N PRO A 237 -11.00 3.43 -11.42
CA PRO A 237 -11.15 2.20 -10.68
C PRO A 237 -12.62 1.87 -10.41
N TYR A 238 -12.96 0.60 -10.54
CA TYR A 238 -14.22 0.00 -10.12
C TYR A 238 -14.03 -0.80 -8.83
N MET A 239 -15.02 -0.82 -7.95
CA MET A 239 -15.01 -1.62 -6.73
C MET A 239 -16.42 -2.10 -6.35
N ASP A 240 -16.58 -3.42 -6.17
CA ASP A 240 -17.66 -3.98 -5.38
C ASP A 240 -17.29 -3.93 -3.88
N GLY A 241 -17.54 -2.79 -3.26
CA GLY A 241 -17.13 -2.54 -1.87
C GLY A 241 -17.73 -3.52 -0.86
N GLN A 242 -18.95 -4.05 -1.11
CA GLN A 242 -19.57 -5.02 -0.22
C GLN A 242 -18.86 -6.38 -0.25
N SER A 243 -18.53 -6.87 -1.43
CA SER A 243 -17.81 -8.14 -1.60
C SER A 243 -16.37 -8.03 -1.11
N VAL A 244 -15.69 -6.90 -1.38
CA VAL A 244 -14.35 -6.62 -0.84
C VAL A 244 -14.39 -6.62 0.68
N PHE A 245 -15.35 -5.93 1.32
CA PHE A 245 -15.48 -5.90 2.78
C PHE A 245 -15.69 -7.31 3.36
N LYS A 246 -16.64 -8.08 2.81
CA LYS A 246 -16.93 -9.44 3.28
C LYS A 246 -15.69 -10.35 3.23
N LYS A 247 -14.91 -10.25 2.17
CA LYS A 247 -13.65 -11.00 2.05
C LYS A 247 -12.61 -10.51 3.06
N ALA A 248 -12.48 -9.20 3.22
CA ALA A 248 -11.52 -8.60 4.13
C ALA A 248 -11.69 -9.08 5.56
N VAL A 249 -12.89 -9.02 6.12
CA VAL A 249 -13.16 -9.40 7.53
C VAL A 249 -12.94 -10.88 7.82
N VAL A 250 -12.92 -11.72 6.79
CA VAL A 250 -12.57 -13.15 6.91
C VAL A 250 -11.06 -13.34 6.79
N LYS A 251 -10.45 -12.76 5.77
CA LYS A 251 -9.07 -13.08 5.37
C LYS A 251 -7.99 -12.42 6.23
N PHE A 252 -8.27 -11.21 6.78
CA PHE A 252 -7.31 -10.59 7.69
C PHE A 252 -7.07 -11.42 8.95
N PRO A 253 -8.10 -11.85 9.71
CA PRO A 253 -7.85 -12.72 10.85
C PRO A 253 -7.17 -14.05 10.47
N GLU A 254 -7.53 -14.65 9.33
CA GLU A 254 -6.92 -15.91 8.87
C GLU A 254 -5.41 -15.76 8.68
N VAL A 255 -4.95 -14.75 7.95
CA VAL A 255 -3.51 -14.54 7.70
C VAL A 255 -2.75 -14.12 8.95
N ILE A 256 -3.39 -13.37 9.85
CA ILE A 256 -2.79 -13.03 11.15
C ILE A 256 -2.59 -14.30 11.98
N MET A 257 -3.59 -15.16 12.07
CA MET A 257 -3.48 -16.43 12.80
C MET A 257 -2.47 -17.38 12.16
N GLU A 258 -2.36 -17.40 10.82
CA GLU A 258 -1.33 -18.15 10.11
C GLU A 258 0.08 -17.68 10.53
N ALA A 259 0.31 -16.36 10.55
CA ALA A 259 1.58 -15.78 10.95
C ALA A 259 1.91 -16.05 12.43
N LEU A 260 0.93 -15.93 13.32
CA LEU A 260 1.10 -16.26 14.74
C LEU A 260 1.46 -17.73 14.93
N ASN A 261 0.69 -18.62 14.34
CA ASN A 261 0.91 -20.07 14.46
C ASN A 261 2.27 -20.48 13.90
N LYS A 262 2.69 -19.90 12.76
CA LYS A 262 4.01 -20.16 12.16
C LYS A 262 5.16 -19.84 13.10
N ASN A 263 4.98 -18.84 13.95
CA ASN A 263 6.00 -18.34 14.88
C ASN A 263 5.78 -18.80 16.33
N GLY A 264 4.83 -19.71 16.58
CA GLY A 264 4.53 -20.20 17.93
C GLY A 264 3.96 -19.09 18.85
N LEU A 265 3.24 -18.13 18.28
CA LEU A 265 2.68 -16.97 18.96
C LEU A 265 1.15 -17.07 19.04
N THR A 266 0.58 -16.27 19.93
CA THR A 266 -0.87 -16.11 20.14
C THR A 266 -1.27 -14.64 19.97
N PRO A 267 -2.55 -14.31 19.86
CA PRO A 267 -3.00 -12.91 19.85
C PRO A 267 -2.52 -12.09 21.07
N ALA A 268 -2.38 -12.71 22.24
CA ALA A 268 -1.88 -12.05 23.45
C ALA A 268 -0.40 -11.59 23.33
N ASP A 269 0.32 -12.17 22.39
CA ASP A 269 1.71 -11.78 22.10
C ASP A 269 1.84 -10.58 21.16
N ILE A 270 0.74 -10.10 20.58
CA ILE A 270 0.73 -8.92 19.72
C ILE A 270 0.92 -7.68 20.57
N HIS A 271 2.04 -6.99 20.41
CA HIS A 271 2.25 -5.69 21.04
C HIS A 271 1.50 -4.58 20.27
N LEU A 272 1.62 -4.57 18.95
CA LEU A 272 0.96 -3.59 18.09
C LEU A 272 0.61 -4.24 16.74
N LEU A 273 -0.64 -4.15 16.35
CA LEU A 273 -1.14 -4.45 15.02
C LEU A 273 -1.21 -3.16 14.20
N ILE A 274 -0.57 -3.13 13.05
CA ILE A 274 -0.67 -2.05 12.07
C ILE A 274 -1.34 -2.62 10.83
N PRO A 275 -2.68 -2.52 10.71
CA PRO A 275 -3.38 -3.02 9.54
C PRO A 275 -3.23 -2.08 8.35
N HIS A 276 -3.47 -2.60 7.14
CA HIS A 276 -3.74 -1.74 6.00
C HIS A 276 -4.94 -0.83 6.29
N GLN A 277 -4.79 0.46 6.00
CA GLN A 277 -5.79 1.50 6.28
C GLN A 277 -6.81 1.60 5.13
N ALA A 278 -7.60 0.53 4.92
CA ALA A 278 -8.61 0.46 3.87
C ALA A 278 -9.97 1.02 4.30
N ASN A 279 -10.39 0.67 5.50
CA ASN A 279 -11.67 1.02 6.11
C ASN A 279 -11.59 0.76 7.61
N LEU A 280 -11.96 1.76 8.43
CA LEU A 280 -11.88 1.64 9.89
C LEU A 280 -12.69 0.46 10.43
N ARG A 281 -13.85 0.19 9.83
CA ARG A 281 -14.72 -0.93 10.25
C ARG A 281 -14.07 -2.31 10.05
N ILE A 282 -13.22 -2.46 9.02
CA ILE A 282 -12.45 -3.69 8.82
C ILE A 282 -11.46 -3.86 9.97
N SER A 283 -10.70 -2.81 10.28
CA SER A 283 -9.73 -2.83 11.38
C SER A 283 -10.40 -3.16 12.73
N GLN A 284 -11.52 -2.50 13.02
CA GLN A 284 -12.31 -2.76 14.24
C GLN A 284 -12.82 -4.20 14.31
N PHE A 285 -13.30 -4.75 13.20
CA PHE A 285 -13.74 -6.14 13.15
C PHE A 285 -12.59 -7.12 13.43
N VAL A 286 -11.41 -6.88 12.81
CA VAL A 286 -10.21 -7.69 13.06
C VAL A 286 -9.78 -7.59 14.52
N GLN A 287 -9.75 -6.39 15.08
CA GLN A 287 -9.45 -6.13 16.50
C GLN A 287 -10.36 -6.93 17.42
N GLN A 288 -11.68 -6.84 17.21
CA GLN A 288 -12.67 -7.58 17.99
C GLN A 288 -12.50 -9.10 17.84
N LYS A 289 -12.28 -9.59 16.62
CA LYS A 289 -12.10 -11.00 16.33
C LYS A 289 -10.88 -11.61 17.04
N LEU A 290 -9.80 -10.82 17.15
CA LEU A 290 -8.56 -11.22 17.82
C LEU A 290 -8.53 -10.84 19.30
N GLN A 291 -9.60 -10.20 19.82
CA GLN A 291 -9.70 -9.73 21.21
C GLN A 291 -8.56 -8.79 21.63
N LEU A 292 -8.13 -7.91 20.73
CA LEU A 292 -7.06 -6.94 20.97
C LEU A 292 -7.62 -5.69 21.67
N ALA A 293 -6.87 -5.13 22.62
CA ALA A 293 -7.18 -3.86 23.23
C ALA A 293 -6.95 -2.69 22.23
N ASP A 294 -7.58 -1.54 22.46
CA ASP A 294 -7.42 -0.36 21.60
C ASP A 294 -5.96 0.10 21.48
N SER A 295 -5.18 -0.05 22.55
CA SER A 295 -3.75 0.28 22.55
C SER A 295 -2.88 -0.64 21.70
N GLN A 296 -3.43 -1.80 21.29
CA GLN A 296 -2.72 -2.79 20.46
C GLN A 296 -3.03 -2.65 18.97
N VAL A 297 -3.84 -1.68 18.54
CA VAL A 297 -4.16 -1.48 17.10
C VAL A 297 -3.98 -0.02 16.73
N TYR A 298 -3.14 0.23 15.73
CA TYR A 298 -2.90 1.58 15.25
C TYR A 298 -3.71 1.88 14.00
N ASN A 299 -4.55 2.91 14.05
CA ASN A 299 -5.32 3.40 12.91
C ASN A 299 -5.09 4.90 12.72
N ASN A 300 -4.92 5.32 11.48
CA ASN A 300 -4.82 6.72 11.07
C ASN A 300 -5.64 7.04 9.81
N ILE A 301 -6.45 6.09 9.37
CA ILE A 301 -7.31 6.24 8.19
C ILE A 301 -8.24 7.45 8.28
N GLN A 302 -8.64 7.84 9.49
CA GLN A 302 -9.51 8.99 9.75
C GLN A 302 -8.94 10.28 9.16
N HIS A 303 -7.61 10.40 9.11
CA HIS A 303 -6.89 11.61 8.72
C HIS A 303 -6.27 11.54 7.31
N TYR A 304 -6.06 10.32 6.78
CA TYR A 304 -5.32 10.18 5.52
C TYR A 304 -6.08 9.39 4.46
N GLY A 305 -7.22 8.79 4.82
CA GLY A 305 -7.93 7.87 3.93
C GLY A 305 -7.07 6.64 3.62
N ASN A 306 -7.43 5.97 2.54
CA ASN A 306 -6.69 4.82 2.03
C ASN A 306 -5.56 5.29 1.09
N THR A 307 -4.33 5.24 1.55
CA THR A 307 -3.12 5.53 0.76
C THR A 307 -2.48 4.27 0.18
N THR A 308 -3.25 3.20 0.02
CA THR A 308 -2.88 1.93 -0.65
C THR A 308 -1.56 1.35 -0.14
N ALA A 309 -0.51 1.26 -0.98
CA ALA A 309 0.79 0.71 -0.58
C ALA A 309 1.51 1.58 0.47
N ALA A 310 1.22 2.88 0.53
CA ALA A 310 1.81 3.79 1.51
C ALA A 310 1.15 3.68 2.90
N SER A 311 -0.03 3.08 3.04
CA SER A 311 -0.82 3.11 4.28
C SER A 311 -0.12 2.48 5.47
N VAL A 312 0.46 1.30 5.29
CA VAL A 312 1.19 0.59 6.36
C VAL A 312 2.47 1.32 6.76
N PRO A 313 3.37 1.71 5.84
CA PRO A 313 4.59 2.39 6.24
C PRO A 313 4.35 3.80 6.81
N ILE A 314 3.31 4.53 6.40
CA ILE A 314 2.90 5.78 7.05
C ILE A 314 2.46 5.51 8.50
N ALA A 315 1.57 4.53 8.70
CA ALA A 315 1.08 4.17 10.02
C ALA A 315 2.22 3.66 10.94
N LEU A 316 3.16 2.88 10.38
CA LEU A 316 4.35 2.41 11.07
C LEU A 316 5.24 3.59 11.54
N CYS A 317 5.48 4.53 10.64
CA CYS A 317 6.27 5.72 10.94
C CYS A 317 5.63 6.56 12.05
N GLU A 318 4.32 6.79 12.01
CA GLU A 318 3.61 7.52 13.06
C GLU A 318 3.60 6.80 14.41
N ALA A 319 3.37 5.48 14.41
CA ALA A 319 3.41 4.68 15.63
C ALA A 319 4.81 4.73 16.27
N TRP A 320 5.86 4.72 15.45
CA TRP A 320 7.23 4.90 15.91
C TRP A 320 7.46 6.32 16.49
N GLU A 321 7.03 7.37 15.80
CA GLU A 321 7.14 8.76 16.27
C GLU A 321 6.39 9.02 17.59
N LYS A 322 5.29 8.32 17.81
CA LYS A 322 4.49 8.36 19.06
C LYS A 322 5.08 7.49 20.18
N GLY A 323 6.20 6.81 19.94
CA GLY A 323 6.84 5.95 20.94
C GLY A 323 6.08 4.65 21.22
N MET A 324 5.06 4.32 20.41
CA MET A 324 4.33 3.04 20.51
C MET A 324 5.19 1.85 20.08
N ILE A 325 6.22 2.11 19.29
CA ILE A 325 7.23 1.16 18.83
C ILE A 325 8.58 1.68 19.32
N GLN A 326 9.21 0.95 20.23
CA GLN A 326 10.54 1.31 20.71
C GLN A 326 11.60 0.91 19.69
N ARG A 327 12.66 1.71 19.58
CA ARG A 327 13.83 1.40 18.73
C ARG A 327 14.35 0.02 19.12
N LEU A 328 14.61 -0.82 18.14
CA LEU A 328 15.16 -2.17 18.31
C LEU A 328 16.64 -2.09 18.76
N THR A 329 16.90 -1.46 19.91
CA THR A 329 18.16 -1.64 20.60
C THR A 329 17.94 -2.65 21.72
N THR A 330 18.42 -3.87 21.46
CA THR A 330 18.63 -4.94 22.46
C THR A 330 17.42 -5.35 23.31
N THR A 331 16.99 -6.58 23.15
CA THR A 331 16.28 -7.47 24.09
C THR A 331 14.75 -7.50 24.11
N ARG A 332 13.99 -6.85 23.27
CA ARG A 332 12.55 -7.21 23.13
C ARG A 332 12.13 -7.25 21.68
N ILE A 333 11.75 -8.44 21.24
CA ILE A 333 11.18 -8.76 19.93
C ILE A 333 10.03 -7.79 19.64
N MET A 334 10.20 -6.93 18.64
CA MET A 334 9.09 -6.18 18.08
C MET A 334 8.26 -7.14 17.24
N LYS A 335 7.22 -7.73 17.86
CA LYS A 335 6.27 -8.61 17.17
C LYS A 335 5.33 -7.73 16.36
N LEU A 336 5.83 -7.21 15.23
CA LEU A 336 5.03 -6.46 14.28
C LEU A 336 4.34 -7.43 13.33
N LEU A 337 3.02 -7.45 13.37
CA LEU A 337 2.21 -8.21 12.43
C LEU A 337 1.65 -7.26 11.37
N TYR A 338 2.05 -7.48 10.13
CA TYR A 338 1.49 -6.80 8.97
C TYR A 338 0.46 -7.71 8.32
N ALA A 339 -0.78 -7.23 8.23
CA ALA A 339 -1.83 -7.92 7.50
C ALA A 339 -2.27 -7.08 6.30
N SER A 340 -2.16 -7.63 5.12
CA SER A 340 -2.62 -7.02 3.89
C SER A 340 -3.57 -7.94 3.14
N LEU A 341 -4.58 -7.34 2.52
CA LEU A 341 -5.55 -8.04 1.71
C LEU A 341 -5.64 -7.44 0.31
N ILE A 342 -5.34 -8.24 -0.66
CA ILE A 342 -6.18 -8.50 -1.82
C ILE A 342 -5.82 -9.89 -2.26
N SER A 343 -6.86 -10.76 -2.27
CA SER A 343 -6.82 -12.06 -2.90
C SER A 343 -6.46 -13.23 -2.00
N ALA A 344 -7.46 -13.96 -1.55
CA ALA A 344 -7.28 -15.28 -0.95
C ALA A 344 -8.41 -16.22 -1.36
N SER A 345 -8.07 -17.33 -1.96
CA SER A 345 -8.89 -18.50 -1.98
C SER A 345 -8.05 -19.75 -1.80
N LYS A 346 -8.41 -20.58 -0.80
CA LYS A 346 -8.13 -22.00 -0.87
C LYS A 346 -9.39 -22.68 -1.36
N ARG A 347 -9.34 -23.38 -2.48
CA ARG A 347 -10.23 -24.53 -2.69
C ARG A 347 -9.72 -25.66 -1.79
N LEU A 348 -10.56 -26.08 -0.90
CA LEU A 348 -10.52 -27.48 -0.45
C LEU A 348 -10.99 -28.34 -1.63
N LEU A 349 -10.15 -29.27 -2.05
CA LEU A 349 -10.60 -30.51 -2.62
C LEU A 349 -11.24 -31.34 -1.54
#